data_33698b403fa22a3816d86457b3947e17
#
_entry.id   33698b403fa22a3816d86457b3947e17
#
_cell.length_a   1.000
_cell.length_b   1.000
_cell.length_c   1.000
_cell.angle_alpha   90.00
_cell.angle_beta   90.00
_cell.angle_gamma   90.00
#
_symmetry.space_group_name_H-M   'P 1'
#
loop_
_entity.id
_entity.type
_entity.pdbx_description
1 polymer ?
#
loop_
_entity_poly.entity_id
_entity_poly.type
_entity_poly.pdbx_seq_one_letter_code
_entity_poly.pdbx_strand_id
1 'polypeptide(L)'
;VWFISGNQYQTHYYLPMEVEIKGEAEYAYVRTYKPMSPFMDIAVLNWNRGYAFIVNNPNCVSVKITDEAGTHEEMIEKDAYPYVFYCSSVPSEYVFIDAEGNELN
;
A
#
# COMPACT_ATOMS: atom_id res chain seq x y z
N VAL A 1 -5.85 5.20 6.53
CA VAL A 1 -4.55 5.89 6.69
C VAL A 1 -3.50 4.93 7.23
N TRP A 2 -2.27 5.22 6.90
CA TRP A 2 -1.13 4.45 7.36
C TRP A 2 -0.21 5.32 8.19
N PHE A 3 0.26 4.78 9.31
CA PHE A 3 1.31 5.39 10.09
C PHE A 3 2.57 4.58 9.92
N ILE A 4 3.70 5.25 9.74
CA ILE A 4 4.98 4.61 9.50
C ILE A 4 5.91 4.99 10.65
N SER A 5 6.55 3.99 11.25
CA SER A 5 7.60 4.23 12.25
C SER A 5 8.81 3.35 11.95
N GLY A 6 9.96 3.75 12.46
CA GLY A 6 11.21 3.04 12.27
C GLY A 6 12.37 3.95 12.57
N ASN A 7 13.58 3.45 12.41
CA ASN A 7 14.79 4.25 12.57
C ASN A 7 15.80 3.93 11.47
N GLN A 8 16.88 4.70 11.45
CA GLN A 8 17.88 4.63 10.37
C GLN A 8 18.56 3.28 10.19
N TYR A 9 18.48 2.40 11.16
CA TYR A 9 19.16 1.10 11.12
C TYR A 9 18.24 -0.07 10.94
N GLN A 10 16.92 0.19 10.85
CA GLN A 10 15.99 -0.87 11.10
C GLN A 10 14.80 -0.91 10.19
N THR A 11 14.10 -1.99 10.40
CA THR A 11 12.81 -2.29 9.83
C THR A 11 11.79 -1.21 10.16
N HIS A 12 11.06 -0.78 9.16
CA HIS A 12 9.93 0.09 9.35
C HIS A 12 8.70 -0.71 9.78
N TYR A 13 7.87 -0.08 10.60
CA TYR A 13 6.58 -0.63 10.99
C TYR A 13 5.47 0.20 10.37
N TYR A 14 4.50 -0.47 9.80
CA TYR A 14 3.37 0.18 9.15
C TYR A 14 2.10 -0.14 9.91
N LEU A 15 1.42 0.90 10.39
CA LEU A 15 0.20 0.77 11.17
C LEU A 15 -0.98 1.27 10.35
N PRO A 16 -1.84 0.36 9.85
CA PRO A 16 -3.05 0.78 9.15
C PRO A 16 -4.14 1.18 10.14
N MET A 17 -4.84 2.25 9.83
CA MET A 17 -5.95 2.74 10.64
C MET A 17 -7.12 3.10 9.74
N GLU A 18 -8.30 2.61 10.07
CA GLU A 18 -9.52 2.99 9.38
C GLU A 18 -10.11 4.23 10.03
N VAL A 19 -10.41 5.24 9.22
CA VAL A 19 -11.02 6.48 9.68
C VAL A 19 -12.26 6.78 8.86
N GLU A 20 -13.21 7.50 9.45
CA GLU A 20 -14.39 7.99 8.78
C GLU A 20 -14.23 9.48 8.54
N ILE A 21 -14.53 9.93 7.33
CA ILE A 21 -14.46 11.35 6.98
C ILE A 21 -15.75 12.01 7.46
N LYS A 22 -15.63 12.98 8.37
CA LYS A 22 -16.76 13.71 8.94
C LYS A 22 -17.00 15.08 8.31
N GLY A 23 -16.02 15.59 7.58
CA GLY A 23 -16.10 16.89 6.94
C GLY A 23 -14.72 17.26 6.38
N GLU A 24 -14.53 18.53 5.96
CA GLU A 24 -13.22 18.97 5.53
C GLU A 24 -12.25 18.89 6.70
N ALA A 25 -11.18 18.13 6.52
CA ALA A 25 -10.12 17.94 7.52
C ALA A 25 -10.59 17.34 8.85
N GLU A 26 -11.80 16.78 8.91
CA GLU A 26 -12.28 16.10 10.12
C GLU A 26 -12.40 14.60 9.86
N TYR A 27 -11.76 13.81 10.73
CA TYR A 27 -11.75 12.35 10.64
C TYR A 27 -12.10 11.76 12.00
N ALA A 28 -12.93 10.72 12.00
CA ALA A 28 -13.23 9.95 13.20
C ALA A 28 -12.56 8.59 13.11
N TYR A 29 -11.89 8.20 14.19
CA TYR A 29 -11.30 6.90 14.31
C TYR A 29 -12.38 5.81 14.29
N VAL A 30 -12.15 4.76 13.49
CA VAL A 30 -13.01 3.59 13.42
C VAL A 30 -12.31 2.40 14.06
N ARG A 31 -11.16 2.00 13.54
CA ARG A 31 -10.38 0.89 14.08
C ARG A 31 -8.93 0.95 13.64
N THR A 32 -8.07 0.29 14.42
CA THR A 32 -6.66 0.10 14.08
C THR A 32 -6.43 -1.38 13.78
N TYR A 33 -5.70 -1.63 12.72
CA TYR A 33 -5.31 -2.98 12.35
C TYR A 33 -3.92 -3.29 12.94
N LYS A 34 -3.56 -4.58 12.94
CA LYS A 34 -2.29 -5.01 13.49
C LYS A 34 -1.12 -4.36 12.74
N PRO A 35 -0.12 -3.84 13.45
CA PRO A 35 1.07 -3.29 12.79
C PRO A 35 1.81 -4.35 11.97
N MET A 36 2.37 -3.93 10.85
CA MET A 36 3.09 -4.80 9.94
C MET A 36 4.53 -4.33 9.77
N SER A 37 5.44 -5.29 9.62
CA SER A 37 6.84 -5.04 9.33
C SER A 37 7.24 -5.87 8.10
N PRO A 38 6.78 -5.44 6.91
CA PRO A 38 6.95 -6.23 5.70
C PRO A 38 8.37 -6.17 5.15
N PHE A 39 8.73 -7.24 4.46
CA PHE A 39 9.96 -7.26 3.68
C PHE A 39 9.87 -6.24 2.54
N MET A 40 10.96 -5.54 2.26
CA MET A 40 11.07 -4.52 1.20
C MET A 40 10.17 -3.29 1.39
N ASP A 41 9.63 -3.05 2.58
CA ASP A 41 8.80 -1.88 2.87
C ASP A 41 7.58 -1.74 1.94
N ILE A 42 6.99 -2.86 1.58
CA ILE A 42 5.75 -2.92 0.81
C ILE A 42 4.73 -3.70 1.62
N ALA A 43 3.63 -3.05 1.99
CA ALA A 43 2.59 -3.67 2.80
C ALA A 43 1.26 -3.72 2.05
N VAL A 44 0.53 -4.81 2.26
CA VAL A 44 -0.79 -5.02 1.69
C VAL A 44 -1.73 -5.43 2.81
N LEU A 45 -2.84 -4.71 2.93
CA LEU A 45 -3.86 -4.99 3.92
C LEU A 45 -5.17 -5.40 3.23
N ASN A 46 -5.69 -6.56 3.58
CA ASN A 46 -7.04 -6.96 3.21
C ASN A 46 -7.99 -6.42 4.30
N TRP A 47 -8.84 -5.50 3.94
CA TRP A 47 -9.80 -4.91 4.87
C TRP A 47 -11.23 -5.02 4.30
N ASN A 48 -12.23 -4.62 5.08
CA ASN A 48 -13.62 -4.85 4.71
C ASN A 48 -14.10 -4.14 3.43
N ARG A 49 -13.34 -3.17 2.90
CA ARG A 49 -13.65 -2.44 1.68
C ARG A 49 -12.76 -2.82 0.50
N GLY A 50 -11.91 -3.83 0.66
CA GLY A 50 -11.00 -4.27 -0.39
C GLY A 50 -9.58 -4.40 0.10
N TYR A 51 -8.63 -3.96 -0.72
CA TYR A 51 -7.21 -4.03 -0.40
C TYR A 51 -6.59 -2.64 -0.34
N ALA A 52 -5.77 -2.41 0.69
CA ALA A 52 -5.00 -1.18 0.84
C ALA A 52 -3.52 -1.52 0.66
N PHE A 53 -2.84 -0.74 -0.18
CA PHE A 53 -1.42 -0.93 -0.48
C PHE A 53 -0.62 0.27 -0.04
N ILE A 54 0.55 0.03 0.53
CA ILE A 54 1.54 1.08 0.75
C ILE A 54 2.89 0.61 0.23
N VAL A 55 3.49 1.39 -0.65
CA VAL A 55 4.78 1.11 -1.26
C VAL A 55 5.75 2.20 -0.83
N ASN A 56 6.72 1.84 0.00
CA ASN A 56 7.74 2.75 0.48
C ASN A 56 9.14 2.29 0.05
N ASN A 57 9.21 1.62 -1.09
CA ASN A 57 10.46 1.14 -1.67
C ASN A 57 10.64 1.81 -3.03
N PRO A 58 11.64 2.72 -3.19
CA PRO A 58 11.83 3.43 -4.45
C PRO A 58 12.25 2.54 -5.63
N ASN A 59 12.60 1.29 -5.38
CA ASN A 59 12.87 0.34 -6.46
C ASN A 59 11.60 -0.17 -7.11
N CYS A 60 10.46 -0.06 -6.43
CA CYS A 60 9.16 -0.41 -6.99
C CYS A 60 8.58 0.78 -7.74
N VAL A 61 8.43 0.66 -9.05
CA VAL A 61 7.94 1.77 -9.89
C VAL A 61 6.52 1.54 -10.40
N SER A 62 6.01 0.32 -10.27
CA SER A 62 4.62 0.03 -10.62
C SER A 62 4.13 -1.23 -9.93
N VAL A 63 2.80 -1.38 -9.90
CA VAL A 63 2.14 -2.58 -9.39
C VAL A 63 1.14 -3.05 -10.44
N LYS A 64 1.28 -4.30 -10.90
CA LYS A 64 0.29 -4.92 -11.79
C LYS A 64 -0.73 -5.65 -10.95
N ILE A 65 -1.99 -5.38 -11.20
CA ILE A 65 -3.09 -5.95 -10.44
C ILE A 65 -4.05 -6.62 -11.41
N THR A 66 -4.36 -7.88 -11.14
CA THR A 66 -5.32 -8.66 -11.92
C THR A 66 -6.56 -8.92 -11.09
N ASP A 67 -7.72 -8.58 -11.62
CA ASP A 67 -9.01 -8.83 -10.99
C ASP A 67 -10.02 -9.33 -12.04
N GLU A 68 -11.31 -9.38 -11.68
CA GLU A 68 -12.35 -9.83 -12.61
C GLU A 68 -12.46 -8.99 -13.87
N ALA A 69 -12.11 -7.71 -13.79
CA ALA A 69 -12.16 -6.79 -14.93
C ALA A 69 -10.93 -6.90 -15.84
N GLY A 70 -9.91 -7.65 -15.43
CA GLY A 70 -8.67 -7.83 -16.18
C GLY A 70 -7.44 -7.35 -15.42
N THR A 71 -6.38 -7.08 -16.14
CA THR A 71 -5.11 -6.63 -15.56
C THR A 71 -4.93 -5.14 -15.82
N HIS A 72 -4.57 -4.40 -14.78
CA HIS A 72 -4.20 -2.99 -14.89
C HIS A 72 -2.92 -2.73 -14.12
N GLU A 73 -2.27 -1.62 -14.42
CA GLU A 73 -0.99 -1.26 -13.81
C GLU A 73 -1.11 0.08 -13.12
N GLU A 74 -0.74 0.11 -11.83
CA GLU A 74 -0.66 1.34 -11.05
C GLU A 74 0.77 1.84 -11.11
N MET A 75 0.96 3.00 -11.75
CA MET A 75 2.29 3.61 -11.92
C MET A 75 2.60 4.52 -10.74
N ILE A 76 3.83 4.45 -10.25
CA ILE A 76 4.30 5.27 -9.14
C ILE A 76 5.27 6.33 -9.68
N GLU A 77 4.95 7.60 -9.48
CA GLU A 77 5.82 8.68 -9.91
C GLU A 77 7.09 8.74 -9.06
N LYS A 78 8.17 9.16 -9.67
CA LYS A 78 9.44 9.35 -8.97
C LYS A 78 9.24 10.31 -7.79
N ASP A 79 9.80 9.94 -6.66
CA ASP A 79 9.75 10.71 -5.41
C ASP A 79 8.34 10.80 -4.79
N ALA A 80 7.40 9.97 -5.22
CA ALA A 80 6.05 9.91 -4.65
C ALA A 80 5.92 8.85 -3.54
N TYR A 81 7.01 8.54 -2.86
CA TYR A 81 7.01 7.54 -1.77
C TYR A 81 6.85 8.20 -0.41
N PRO A 82 6.17 7.59 0.54
CA PRO A 82 5.41 6.35 0.40
C PRO A 82 4.16 6.54 -0.45
N TYR A 83 3.92 5.60 -1.36
CA TYR A 83 2.77 5.64 -2.26
C TYR A 83 1.68 4.73 -1.73
N VAL A 84 0.48 5.29 -1.59
CA VAL A 84 -0.67 4.57 -1.03
C VAL A 84 -1.80 4.53 -2.06
N PHE A 85 -2.37 3.36 -2.26
CA PHE A 85 -3.53 3.23 -3.12
C PHE A 85 -4.44 2.11 -2.64
N TYR A 86 -5.67 2.09 -3.16
CA TYR A 86 -6.71 1.18 -2.70
C TYR A 86 -7.36 0.47 -3.87
N CYS A 87 -7.69 -0.81 -3.68
CA CYS A 87 -8.48 -1.59 -4.61
C CYS A 87 -9.81 -1.94 -3.95
N SER A 88 -10.92 -1.55 -4.57
CA SER A 88 -12.26 -1.85 -4.06
C SER A 88 -12.72 -3.27 -4.41
N SER A 89 -12.08 -3.91 -5.39
CA SER A 89 -12.32 -5.30 -5.73
C SER A 89 -11.19 -6.18 -5.20
N VAL A 90 -11.47 -7.48 -5.02
CA VAL A 90 -10.45 -8.43 -4.56
C VAL A 90 -9.57 -8.83 -5.75
N PRO A 91 -8.28 -8.51 -5.74
CA PRO A 91 -7.40 -8.95 -6.81
C PRO A 91 -7.13 -10.45 -6.70
N SER A 92 -7.09 -11.13 -7.85
CA SER A 92 -6.66 -12.52 -7.90
C SER A 92 -5.12 -12.62 -7.87
N GLU A 93 -4.45 -11.57 -8.32
CA GLU A 93 -2.99 -11.51 -8.35
C GLU A 93 -2.53 -10.06 -8.31
N TYR A 94 -1.40 -9.80 -7.68
CA TYR A 94 -0.71 -8.52 -7.76
C TYR A 94 0.80 -8.75 -7.76
N VAL A 95 1.52 -7.94 -8.54
CA VAL A 95 2.96 -8.07 -8.73
C VAL A 95 3.61 -6.70 -8.65
N PHE A 96 4.69 -6.61 -7.90
CA PHE A 96 5.47 -5.38 -7.75
C PHE A 96 6.62 -5.38 -8.77
N ILE A 97 6.76 -4.30 -9.51
CA ILE A 97 7.64 -4.22 -10.67
C ILE A 97 8.71 -3.14 -10.47
N ASP A 98 9.96 -3.45 -10.79
CA ASP A 98 11.07 -2.49 -10.73
C ASP A 98 11.20 -1.67 -12.01
N ALA A 99 12.18 -0.75 -12.05
CA ALA A 99 12.40 0.14 -13.19
C ALA A 99 12.82 -0.59 -14.46
N GLU A 100 13.31 -1.83 -14.34
CA GLU A 100 13.74 -2.63 -15.49
C GLU A 100 12.63 -3.56 -15.99
N GLY A 101 11.47 -3.53 -15.35
CA GLY A 101 10.33 -4.36 -15.73
C GLY A 101 10.34 -5.74 -15.07
N ASN A 102 11.22 -5.96 -14.09
CA ASN A 102 11.32 -7.23 -13.39
C ASN A 102 10.47 -7.23 -12.11
N GLU A 103 10.02 -8.42 -11.71
CA GLU A 103 9.29 -8.58 -10.46
C GLU A 103 10.24 -8.41 -9.27
N LEU A 104 9.77 -7.67 -8.26
CA LEU A 104 10.45 -7.57 -6.98
C LEU A 104 10.06 -8.77 -6.11
N ASN A 105 11.06 -9.44 -5.58
CA ASN A 105 10.86 -10.62 -4.75
C ASN A 105 11.41 -10.41 -3.34
#